data_3b34e5ee0b70a9c05e03ed0d98c88990
#
_entry.id   3b34e5ee0b70a9c05e03ed0d98c88990
#
_cell.length_a   1.000
_cell.length_b   1.000
_cell.length_c   1.000
_cell.angle_alpha   90.00
_cell.angle_beta   90.00
_cell.angle_gamma   90.00
#
_symmetry.space_group_name_H-M   'P 1'
#
loop_
_entity.id
_entity.type
_entity.pdbx_description
1 polymer ?
#
loop_
_entity_poly.entity_id
_entity_poly.type
_entity_poly.pdbx_seq_one_letter_code
_entity_poly.pdbx_strand_id
1 'polypeptide(L)'
;PEDPVGDVLFHDALAVASHNMMLAATIHLVNSMIADVRRRFFKKPDYIRRSQESHRAIFEAIKSGDVELAKREMNLHLDIVVEFSGRYPELREEE
;
A
#
# COMPACT_ATOMS: atom_id res chain seq x y z
N PRO A 1 -0.87 6.28 -8.36
CA PRO A 1 -1.33 7.54 -7.78
C PRO A 1 -0.29 8.14 -6.87
N GLU A 2 -0.22 9.46 -6.85
CA GLU A 2 0.82 10.19 -6.16
C GLU A 2 0.36 10.75 -4.82
N ASP A 3 -0.81 10.38 -4.38
CA ASP A 3 -1.36 10.91 -3.14
C ASP A 3 -1.96 9.80 -2.29
N PRO A 4 -2.21 10.10 -0.99
CA PRO A 4 -2.75 9.10 -0.08
C PRO A 4 -4.12 8.56 -0.48
N VAL A 5 -4.93 9.40 -1.14
CA VAL A 5 -6.27 8.97 -1.59
C VAL A 5 -6.15 7.89 -2.65
N GLY A 6 -5.24 8.09 -3.63
CA GLY A 6 -5.01 7.10 -4.66
C GLY A 6 -4.49 5.79 -4.10
N ASP A 7 -3.62 5.87 -3.09
CA ASP A 7 -3.09 4.69 -2.43
C ASP A 7 -4.22 3.89 -1.75
N VAL A 8 -5.10 4.58 -1.05
CA VAL A 8 -6.27 3.94 -0.41
C VAL A 8 -7.16 3.28 -1.46
N LEU A 9 -7.44 3.99 -2.55
CA LEU A 9 -8.30 3.46 -3.60
C LEU A 9 -7.70 2.21 -4.25
N PHE A 10 -6.39 2.19 -4.43
CA PHE A 10 -5.71 1.03 -4.99
C PHE A 10 -5.89 -0.20 -4.10
N HIS A 11 -5.61 -0.07 -2.81
CA HIS A 11 -5.72 -1.19 -1.87
C HIS A 11 -7.17 -1.62 -1.67
N ASP A 12 -8.11 -0.68 -1.62
CA ASP A 12 -9.53 -1.03 -1.53
C ASP A 12 -9.99 -1.80 -2.76
N ALA A 13 -9.53 -1.40 -3.94
CA ALA A 13 -9.87 -2.09 -5.17
C ALA A 13 -9.35 -3.52 -5.19
N LEU A 14 -8.12 -3.73 -4.72
CA LEU A 14 -7.55 -5.08 -4.60
C LEU A 14 -8.38 -5.94 -3.66
N ALA A 15 -8.78 -5.37 -2.52
CA ALA A 15 -9.57 -6.10 -1.54
C ALA A 15 -10.94 -6.51 -2.11
N VAL A 16 -11.59 -5.61 -2.83
CA VAL A 16 -12.87 -5.91 -3.47
C VAL A 16 -12.68 -6.98 -4.55
N ALA A 17 -11.61 -6.88 -5.33
CA ALA A 17 -11.34 -7.85 -6.39
C ALA A 17 -11.06 -9.25 -5.86
N SER A 18 -10.71 -9.38 -4.57
CA SER A 18 -10.49 -10.69 -3.96
C SER A 18 -11.80 -11.47 -3.76
N HIS A 19 -12.96 -10.83 -3.90
CA HIS A 19 -14.28 -11.41 -3.65
C HIS A 19 -14.44 -11.92 -2.21
N ASN A 20 -13.70 -11.31 -1.27
CA ASN A 20 -13.76 -11.67 0.13
C ASN A 20 -14.25 -10.45 0.93
N MET A 21 -15.50 -10.48 1.34
CA MET A 21 -16.13 -9.35 2.02
C MET A 21 -15.49 -9.02 3.36
N MET A 22 -15.02 -10.04 4.08
CA MET A 22 -14.33 -9.80 5.36
C MET A 22 -13.01 -9.10 5.14
N LEU A 23 -12.27 -9.50 4.10
CA LEU A 23 -11.01 -8.86 3.75
C LEU A 23 -11.26 -7.41 3.33
N ALA A 24 -12.26 -7.17 2.49
CA ALA A 24 -12.58 -5.83 2.02
C ALA A 24 -12.93 -4.90 3.20
N ALA A 25 -13.75 -5.38 4.14
CA ALA A 25 -14.12 -4.59 5.31
C ALA A 25 -12.91 -4.31 6.19
N THR A 26 -12.05 -5.30 6.38
CA THR A 26 -10.83 -5.16 7.20
C THR A 26 -9.89 -4.14 6.59
N ILE A 27 -9.64 -4.22 5.28
CA ILE A 27 -8.75 -3.28 4.59
C ILE A 27 -9.31 -1.86 4.66
N HIS A 28 -10.62 -1.71 4.48
CA HIS A 28 -11.25 -0.39 4.59
C HIS A 28 -11.05 0.21 5.98
N LEU A 29 -11.25 -0.59 7.02
CA LEU A 29 -11.05 -0.14 8.39
C LEU A 29 -9.60 0.23 8.65
N VAL A 30 -8.66 -0.62 8.24
CA VAL A 30 -7.23 -0.37 8.42
C VAL A 30 -6.83 0.93 7.70
N ASN A 31 -7.30 1.13 6.46
CA ASN A 31 -7.02 2.35 5.71
C ASN A 31 -7.48 3.60 6.47
N SER A 32 -8.64 3.52 7.12
CA SER A 32 -9.14 4.64 7.92
C SER A 32 -8.26 4.92 9.13
N MET A 33 -7.80 3.86 9.78
CA MET A 33 -7.00 3.97 11.00
C MET A 33 -5.61 4.54 10.76
N ILE A 34 -5.01 4.25 9.60
CA ILE A 34 -3.63 4.65 9.31
C ILE A 34 -3.54 5.83 8.34
N ALA A 35 -4.66 6.52 8.12
CA ALA A 35 -4.68 7.61 7.14
C ALA A 35 -3.64 8.70 7.43
N ASP A 36 -3.48 9.07 8.71
CA ASP A 36 -2.51 10.10 9.08
C ASP A 36 -1.07 9.66 8.84
N VAL A 37 -0.75 8.42 9.19
CA VAL A 37 0.58 7.87 8.95
C VAL A 37 0.87 7.87 7.46
N ARG A 38 -0.10 7.42 6.65
CA ARG A 38 0.03 7.37 5.20
C ARG A 38 0.31 8.75 4.62
N ARG A 39 -0.39 9.78 5.09
CA ARG A 39 -0.15 11.14 4.62
C ARG A 39 1.25 11.62 4.93
N ARG A 40 1.80 11.25 6.07
CA ARG A 40 3.18 11.62 6.43
C ARG A 40 4.18 10.96 5.50
N PHE A 41 3.97 9.68 5.17
CA PHE A 41 4.85 8.96 4.24
C PHE A 41 4.85 9.63 2.87
N PHE A 42 3.71 10.17 2.44
CA PHE A 42 3.59 10.83 1.14
C PHE A 42 4.25 12.21 1.09
N LYS A 43 4.88 12.64 2.17
CA LYS A 43 5.74 13.82 2.15
C LYS A 43 7.17 13.47 1.74
N LYS A 44 7.48 12.21 1.54
CA LYS A 44 8.82 11.74 1.14
C LYS A 44 8.78 11.34 -0.33
N PRO A 45 9.42 12.11 -1.23
CA PRO A 45 9.39 11.79 -2.67
C PRO A 45 9.88 10.40 -3.02
N ASP A 46 10.89 9.91 -2.30
CA ASP A 46 11.41 8.58 -2.53
C ASP A 46 10.37 7.50 -2.22
N TYR A 47 9.60 7.71 -1.15
CA TYR A 47 8.53 6.78 -0.81
C TYR A 47 7.46 6.76 -1.91
N ILE A 48 7.06 7.94 -2.39
CA ILE A 48 6.06 8.06 -3.45
C ILE A 48 6.51 7.28 -4.69
N ARG A 49 7.74 7.51 -5.12
CA ARG A 49 8.28 6.86 -6.32
C ARG A 49 8.31 5.33 -6.16
N ARG A 50 8.85 4.86 -5.06
CA ARG A 50 8.99 3.42 -4.81
C ARG A 50 7.63 2.76 -4.65
N SER A 51 6.70 3.45 -3.99
CA SER A 51 5.34 2.93 -3.81
C SER A 51 4.62 2.79 -5.14
N GLN A 52 4.76 3.78 -6.03
CA GLN A 52 4.14 3.71 -7.35
C GLN A 52 4.72 2.60 -8.21
N GLU A 53 6.03 2.44 -8.20
CA GLU A 53 6.68 1.35 -8.92
C GLU A 53 6.18 0.00 -8.42
N SER A 54 6.05 -0.12 -7.10
CA SER A 54 5.57 -1.33 -6.47
C SER A 54 4.11 -1.63 -6.82
N HIS A 55 3.25 -0.61 -6.79
CA HIS A 55 1.83 -0.78 -7.17
C HIS A 55 1.72 -1.24 -8.62
N ARG A 56 2.53 -0.69 -9.51
CA ARG A 56 2.54 -1.12 -10.91
C ARG A 56 2.96 -2.57 -11.05
N ALA A 57 3.99 -2.98 -10.30
CA ALA A 57 4.45 -4.37 -10.35
C ALA A 57 3.38 -5.34 -9.86
N ILE A 58 2.65 -4.98 -8.79
CA ILE A 58 1.55 -5.78 -8.29
C ILE A 58 0.44 -5.88 -9.36
N PHE A 59 0.08 -4.74 -9.94
CA PHE A 59 -0.96 -4.71 -10.97
C PHE A 59 -0.62 -5.59 -12.16
N GLU A 60 0.62 -5.50 -12.66
CA GLU A 60 1.05 -6.30 -13.80
C GLU A 60 1.05 -7.80 -13.48
N ALA A 61 1.46 -8.16 -12.26
CA ALA A 61 1.44 -9.55 -11.83
C ALA A 61 0.02 -10.11 -11.80
N ILE A 62 -0.93 -9.32 -11.26
CA ILE A 62 -2.33 -9.72 -11.20
C ILE A 62 -2.90 -9.86 -12.62
N LYS A 63 -2.59 -8.89 -13.47
CA LYS A 63 -3.07 -8.89 -14.86
C LYS A 63 -2.57 -10.11 -15.64
N SER A 64 -1.35 -10.54 -15.36
CA SER A 64 -0.77 -11.72 -16.02
C SER A 64 -1.28 -13.04 -15.45
N GLY A 65 -1.96 -13.01 -14.31
CA GLY A 65 -2.45 -14.19 -13.64
C GLY A 65 -1.40 -14.98 -12.87
N ASP A 66 -0.24 -14.37 -12.65
CA ASP A 66 0.86 -15.02 -11.93
C ASP A 66 0.71 -14.80 -10.43
N VAL A 67 0.08 -15.76 -9.76
CA VAL A 67 -0.25 -15.65 -8.32
C VAL A 67 1.01 -15.53 -7.47
N GLU A 68 2.03 -16.34 -7.77
CA GLU A 68 3.25 -16.30 -6.95
C GLU A 68 4.01 -14.99 -7.12
N LEU A 69 4.03 -14.46 -8.34
CA LEU A 69 4.64 -13.15 -8.58
C LEU A 69 3.86 -12.05 -7.85
N ALA A 70 2.53 -12.10 -7.88
CA ALA A 70 1.71 -11.11 -7.18
C ALA A 70 1.99 -11.12 -5.68
N LYS A 71 2.11 -12.30 -5.08
CA LYS A 71 2.44 -12.43 -3.67
C LYS A 71 3.81 -11.84 -3.35
N ARG A 72 4.80 -12.14 -4.19
CA ARG A 72 6.15 -11.64 -3.99
C ARG A 72 6.19 -10.12 -4.10
N GLU A 73 5.52 -9.57 -5.10
CA GLU A 73 5.49 -8.11 -5.28
C GLU A 73 4.76 -7.41 -4.14
N MET A 74 3.70 -8.03 -3.61
CA MET A 74 3.01 -7.48 -2.45
C MET A 74 3.91 -7.49 -1.21
N ASN A 75 4.66 -8.57 -0.99
CA ASN A 75 5.58 -8.63 0.13
C ASN A 75 6.67 -7.57 0.02
N LEU A 76 7.21 -7.35 -1.19
CA LEU A 76 8.20 -6.31 -1.41
C LEU A 76 7.60 -4.93 -1.16
N HIS A 77 6.34 -4.73 -1.52
CA HIS A 77 5.63 -3.47 -1.27
C HIS A 77 5.51 -3.20 0.23
N LEU A 78 5.14 -4.23 1.00
CA LEU A 78 5.04 -4.08 2.46
C LEU A 78 6.40 -3.82 3.10
N ASP A 79 7.47 -4.39 2.53
CA ASP A 79 8.82 -4.13 3.01
C ASP A 79 9.21 -2.66 2.88
N ILE A 80 8.69 -1.97 1.85
CA ILE A 80 8.93 -0.54 1.68
C ILE A 80 8.39 0.23 2.89
N VAL A 81 7.18 -0.12 3.33
CA VAL A 81 6.56 0.53 4.50
C VAL A 81 7.39 0.29 5.75
N VAL A 82 7.86 -0.95 5.94
CA VAL A 82 8.71 -1.28 7.09
C VAL A 82 10.01 -0.50 7.05
N GLU A 83 10.65 -0.45 5.89
CA GLU A 83 11.91 0.28 5.70
C GLU A 83 11.75 1.76 6.06
N PHE A 84 10.71 2.40 5.53
CA PHE A 84 10.48 3.83 5.80
C PHE A 84 10.07 4.09 7.24
N SER A 85 9.34 3.17 7.87
CA SER A 85 9.03 3.28 9.30
C SER A 85 10.29 3.25 10.14
N GLY A 86 11.27 2.42 9.78
CA GLY A 86 12.54 2.35 10.49
C GLY A 86 13.43 3.56 10.25
N ARG A 87 13.44 4.06 8.99
CA ARG A 87 14.27 5.22 8.61
C ARG A 87 13.72 6.52 9.17
N TYR A 88 12.40 6.64 9.26
CA TYR A 88 11.72 7.84 9.70
C TYR A 88 10.75 7.54 10.83
N PRO A 89 11.25 7.25 12.04
CA PRO A 89 10.37 6.91 13.17
C PRO A 89 9.32 7.97 13.47
N GLU A 90 9.64 9.24 13.20
CA GLU A 90 8.71 10.34 13.43
C GLU A 90 7.44 10.22 12.58
N LEU A 91 7.47 9.47 11.48
CA LEU A 91 6.30 9.30 10.63
C LEU A 91 5.24 8.38 11.24
N ARG A 92 5.62 7.59 12.25
CA ARG A 92 4.72 6.67 12.93
C ARG A 92 4.00 7.28 14.12
N GLU A 93 4.52 8.40 14.61
CA GLU A 93 4.01 9.01 15.82
C GLU A 93 2.98 10.08 15.51
N GLU A 94 1.95 10.16 16.35
CA GLU A 94 0.98 11.22 16.29
C GLU A 94 1.41 12.34 17.25
N GLU A 95 1.14 13.54 16.85
CA GLU A 95 1.44 14.69 17.70
C GLU A 95 0.19 15.32 18.25
#